data_62af4df604abdddab2bdd10af1231ef1
#
_entry.id   62af4df604abdddab2bdd10af1231ef1
#
_cell.length_a   1.000
_cell.length_b   1.000
_cell.length_c   1.000
_cell.angle_alpha   90.00
_cell.angle_beta   90.00
_cell.angle_gamma   90.00
#
_symmetry.space_group_name_H-M   'P 1'
#
loop_
_entity.id
_entity.type
_entity.pdbx_description
1 polymer ?
#
loop_
_entity_poly.entity_id
_entity_poly.type
_entity_poly.pdbx_seq_one_letter_code
_entity_poly.pdbx_strand_id
1 'polypeptide(L)'
;HPACAHMQLEQKPRGGTTRSYSAIGRNVFDGGLLIGDAGSFVDPLTGEGITPGMESALIASDTVVEALERGRFDAGFLSRFEHDFRDYFESAMRYLQFTATMMRNRHMREFCLRTMKLGWQEAATDPYFARVAGASFGGLELRTSAVLGQLWAKVAAHMAKGTAGMMLNFLNGKNVFKGDFVDDIRAWQRGMQMSMLDDPLWHMGWLGDVAKSAARMHWTSRNVRVRGTAQITQGL
;
A
#
# COMPACT_ATOMS: atom_id res chain seq x y z
N HIS A 1 -4.50 8.43 -28.23
CA HIS A 1 -5.88 8.78 -27.88
C HIS A 1 -6.39 9.81 -28.91
N PRO A 2 -7.66 9.74 -29.41
CA PRO A 2 -8.19 10.66 -30.42
C PRO A 2 -8.07 12.14 -30.03
N ALA A 3 -8.22 12.47 -28.75
CA ALA A 3 -8.06 13.84 -28.24
C ALA A 3 -6.63 14.39 -28.41
N CYS A 4 -5.63 13.53 -28.61
CA CYS A 4 -4.22 13.92 -28.74
C CYS A 4 -3.74 13.82 -30.21
N ALA A 5 -4.62 13.46 -31.14
CA ALA A 5 -4.23 13.23 -32.56
C ALA A 5 -3.64 14.46 -33.25
N HIS A 6 -3.97 15.65 -32.76
CA HIS A 6 -3.49 16.93 -33.31
C HIS A 6 -2.34 17.54 -32.50
N MET A 7 -1.88 16.89 -31.44
CA MET A 7 -0.79 17.40 -30.64
C MET A 7 0.54 17.18 -31.35
N GLN A 8 1.35 18.22 -31.41
CA GLN A 8 2.73 18.15 -31.86
C GLN A 8 3.67 18.29 -30.67
N LEU A 9 4.72 17.49 -30.67
CA LEU A 9 5.76 17.60 -29.63
C LEU A 9 6.60 18.84 -29.93
N GLU A 10 6.60 19.80 -29.02
CA GLU A 10 7.46 20.99 -29.12
C GLU A 10 8.93 20.65 -28.84
N GLN A 11 9.15 19.63 -28.02
CA GLN A 11 10.51 19.18 -27.66
C GLN A 11 10.54 17.64 -27.57
N LYS A 12 11.74 17.09 -27.72
CA LYS A 12 11.98 15.66 -27.51
C LYS A 12 11.54 15.28 -26.07
N PRO A 13 10.72 14.24 -25.89
CA PRO A 13 10.33 13.78 -24.58
C PRO A 13 11.54 13.50 -23.71
N ARG A 14 11.54 14.00 -22.49
CA ARG A 14 12.53 13.70 -21.47
C ARG A 14 11.87 12.78 -20.45
N GLY A 15 12.61 11.79 -19.99
CA GLY A 15 12.15 10.85 -18.99
C GLY A 15 13.29 10.39 -18.12
N GLY A 16 12.95 9.83 -16.97
CA GLY A 16 13.88 9.26 -16.02
C GLY A 16 13.23 8.11 -15.26
N THR A 17 14.03 7.37 -14.51
CA THR A 17 13.55 6.30 -13.64
C THR A 17 13.07 6.90 -12.33
N THR A 18 11.82 6.71 -12.00
CA THR A 18 11.27 7.03 -10.67
C THR A 18 11.47 5.84 -9.75
N ARG A 19 11.99 6.10 -8.56
CA ARG A 19 12.18 5.08 -7.52
C ARG A 19 11.02 5.14 -6.53
N SER A 20 10.21 4.09 -6.52
CA SER A 20 9.18 3.94 -5.50
C SER A 20 9.78 3.59 -4.14
N TYR A 21 9.00 3.86 -3.09
CA TYR A 21 9.40 3.62 -1.71
C TYR A 21 9.87 2.18 -1.49
N SER A 22 11.09 2.03 -1.00
CA SER A 22 11.68 0.71 -0.72
C SER A 22 12.28 0.62 0.68
N ALA A 23 12.42 1.72 1.39
CA ALA A 23 13.16 1.86 2.65
C ALA A 23 14.58 1.29 2.58
N ILE A 24 15.21 1.43 1.42
CA ILE A 24 16.57 0.95 1.18
C ILE A 24 17.48 2.16 1.16
N GLY A 25 18.51 2.12 2.00
CA GLY A 25 19.55 3.12 2.02
C GLY A 25 19.36 4.21 3.06
N ARG A 26 20.30 5.12 3.06
CA ARG A 26 20.31 6.33 3.86
C ARG A 26 19.83 7.49 3.00
N ASN A 27 18.91 8.28 3.55
CA ASN A 27 18.45 9.53 2.94
C ASN A 27 19.18 10.74 3.52
N VAL A 28 20.12 10.50 4.43
CA VAL A 28 20.94 11.54 5.09
C VAL A 28 22.43 11.24 4.97
N PHE A 29 23.21 12.29 4.86
CA PHE A 29 24.67 12.30 4.83
C PHE A 29 25.18 13.59 5.48
N ASP A 30 26.46 13.70 5.75
CA ASP A 30 27.04 14.91 6.33
C ASP A 30 26.79 16.11 5.40
N GLY A 31 26.09 17.11 5.94
CA GLY A 31 25.73 18.33 5.22
C GLY A 31 24.50 18.24 4.32
N GLY A 32 23.76 17.12 4.28
CA GLY A 32 22.61 17.02 3.39
C GLY A 32 21.65 15.89 3.67
N LEU A 33 20.45 16.01 3.06
CA LEU A 33 19.41 14.98 3.08
C LEU A 33 18.64 14.93 1.74
N LEU A 34 18.04 13.80 1.44
CA LEU A 34 17.25 13.55 0.22
C LEU A 34 15.78 13.51 0.55
N ILE A 35 14.96 14.24 -0.21
CA ILE A 35 13.49 14.30 -0.08
C ILE A 35 12.82 13.89 -1.38
N GLY A 36 11.52 13.65 -1.35
CA GLY A 36 10.71 13.34 -2.51
C GLY A 36 11.24 12.16 -3.33
N ASP A 37 11.21 12.28 -4.64
CA ASP A 37 11.69 11.26 -5.59
C ASP A 37 13.17 10.91 -5.39
N ALA A 38 14.00 11.91 -5.05
CA ALA A 38 15.42 11.68 -4.77
C ALA A 38 15.61 10.79 -3.52
N GLY A 39 14.72 10.91 -2.53
CA GLY A 39 14.67 10.07 -1.33
C GLY A 39 13.96 8.73 -1.53
N SER A 40 13.46 8.45 -2.73
CA SER A 40 12.64 7.26 -3.03
C SER A 40 11.32 7.23 -2.24
N PHE A 41 10.65 8.37 -2.08
CA PHE A 41 9.39 8.49 -1.34
C PHE A 41 8.16 8.44 -2.23
N VAL A 42 8.25 7.93 -3.45
CA VAL A 42 7.11 7.74 -4.35
C VAL A 42 6.26 6.55 -3.91
N ASP A 43 4.95 6.72 -3.93
CA ASP A 43 3.98 5.65 -3.64
C ASP A 43 4.22 4.44 -4.56
N PRO A 44 4.46 3.26 -4.00
CA PRO A 44 4.77 2.06 -4.78
C PRO A 44 3.57 1.47 -5.51
N LEU A 45 2.34 1.86 -5.18
CA LEU A 45 1.12 1.34 -5.81
C LEU A 45 0.65 2.23 -6.96
N THR A 46 0.54 3.52 -6.71
CA THR A 46 -0.02 4.50 -7.66
C THR A 46 1.03 5.22 -8.49
N GLY A 47 2.28 5.28 -8.01
CA GLY A 47 3.34 6.09 -8.59
C GLY A 47 3.21 7.57 -8.23
N GLU A 48 2.33 7.93 -7.29
CA GLU A 48 2.15 9.28 -6.79
C GLU A 48 3.37 9.70 -5.98
N GLY A 49 3.98 10.85 -6.31
CA GLY A 49 5.18 11.36 -5.66
C GLY A 49 5.03 12.80 -5.14
N ILE A 50 3.97 13.52 -5.54
CA ILE A 50 3.79 14.93 -5.19
C ILE A 50 3.52 15.08 -3.68
N THR A 51 2.49 14.39 -3.18
CA THR A 51 2.12 14.45 -1.76
C THR A 51 3.24 13.94 -0.86
N PRO A 52 3.80 12.71 -1.07
CA PRO A 52 4.94 12.27 -0.27
C PRO A 52 6.17 13.17 -0.37
N GLY A 53 6.37 13.79 -1.55
CA GLY A 53 7.44 14.77 -1.76
C GLY A 53 7.26 16.00 -0.88
N MET A 54 6.08 16.59 -0.88
CA MET A 54 5.74 17.77 -0.06
C MET A 54 5.83 17.46 1.45
N GLU A 55 5.32 16.33 1.87
CA GLU A 55 5.33 15.92 3.27
C GLU A 55 6.74 15.56 3.75
N SER A 56 7.56 14.91 2.92
CA SER A 56 8.97 14.70 3.24
C SER A 56 9.73 16.02 3.38
N ALA A 57 9.38 17.05 2.58
CA ALA A 57 9.96 18.38 2.70
C ALA A 57 9.55 19.09 4.01
N LEU A 58 8.29 18.95 4.43
CA LEU A 58 7.82 19.50 5.71
C LEU A 58 8.55 18.85 6.89
N ILE A 59 8.66 17.53 6.92
CA ILE A 59 9.39 16.82 7.97
C ILE A 59 10.88 17.20 7.97
N ALA A 60 11.47 17.33 6.76
CA ALA A 60 12.85 17.74 6.61
C ALA A 60 13.09 19.17 7.11
N SER A 61 12.14 20.09 6.91
CA SER A 61 12.27 21.49 7.30
C SER A 61 12.52 21.64 8.80
N ASP A 62 11.80 20.89 9.63
CA ASP A 62 11.97 20.91 11.08
C ASP A 62 13.38 20.48 11.49
N THR A 63 13.88 19.41 10.87
CA THR A 63 15.25 18.92 11.12
C THR A 63 16.30 19.93 10.64
N VAL A 64 16.10 20.55 9.46
CA VAL A 64 17.04 21.53 8.89
C VAL A 64 17.08 22.81 9.72
N VAL A 65 15.92 23.34 10.15
CA VAL A 65 15.88 24.53 11.03
C VAL A 65 16.67 24.27 12.31
N GLU A 66 16.43 23.14 12.97
CA GLU A 66 17.14 22.79 14.20
C GLU A 66 18.66 22.58 13.95
N ALA A 67 19.03 22.00 12.79
CA ALA A 67 20.41 21.83 12.40
C ALA A 67 21.14 23.19 12.25
N LEU A 68 20.45 24.17 11.63
CA LEU A 68 20.94 25.55 11.47
C LEU A 68 21.11 26.25 12.82
N GLU A 69 20.11 26.16 13.70
CA GLU A 69 20.16 26.77 15.05
C GLU A 69 21.28 26.18 15.91
N ARG A 70 21.58 24.90 15.77
CA ARG A 70 22.61 24.21 16.57
C ARG A 70 23.97 24.13 15.89
N GLY A 71 24.08 24.57 14.64
CA GLY A 71 25.32 24.43 13.84
C GLY A 71 25.73 22.98 13.63
N ARG A 72 24.77 22.02 13.57
CA ARG A 72 25.03 20.59 13.47
C ARG A 72 24.49 20.03 12.17
N PHE A 73 25.40 19.61 11.29
CA PHE A 73 25.09 19.10 9.95
C PHE A 73 25.61 17.67 9.73
N ASP A 74 26.01 16.99 10.80
CA ASP A 74 26.45 15.60 10.72
C ASP A 74 25.27 14.66 10.46
N ALA A 75 25.54 13.55 9.75
CA ALA A 75 24.51 12.56 9.40
C ALA A 75 23.78 11.98 10.63
N GLY A 76 24.48 11.90 11.78
CA GLY A 76 23.89 11.45 13.04
C GLY A 76 22.79 12.39 13.52
N PHE A 77 22.98 13.70 13.45
CA PHE A 77 21.96 14.69 13.78
C PHE A 77 20.82 14.69 12.76
N LEU A 78 21.16 14.69 11.46
CA LEU A 78 20.19 14.71 10.37
C LEU A 78 19.35 13.43 10.28
N SER A 79 19.79 12.31 10.89
CA SER A 79 19.03 11.06 10.93
C SER A 79 17.67 11.17 11.63
N ARG A 80 17.42 12.23 12.37
CA ARG A 80 16.08 12.55 12.92
C ARG A 80 15.01 12.61 11.81
N PHE A 81 15.35 13.22 10.69
CA PHE A 81 14.46 13.24 9.52
C PHE A 81 14.03 11.83 9.11
N GLU A 82 14.96 10.87 9.04
CA GLU A 82 14.61 9.49 8.69
C GLU A 82 13.71 8.83 9.74
N HIS A 83 13.92 9.12 11.02
CA HIS A 83 13.07 8.61 12.10
C HIS A 83 11.67 9.20 12.03
N ASP A 84 11.57 10.53 11.90
CA ASP A 84 10.29 11.22 11.86
C ASP A 84 9.49 10.84 10.60
N PHE A 85 10.17 10.69 9.44
CA PHE A 85 9.55 10.22 8.22
C PHE A 85 9.05 8.77 8.35
N ARG A 86 9.83 7.87 8.94
CA ARG A 86 9.40 6.48 9.17
C ARG A 86 8.22 6.41 10.11
N ASP A 87 8.26 7.14 11.21
CA ASP A 87 7.16 7.18 12.17
C ASP A 87 5.87 7.68 11.54
N TYR A 88 5.98 8.60 10.58
CA TYR A 88 4.84 9.18 9.89
C TYR A 88 4.34 8.32 8.72
N PHE A 89 5.21 7.90 7.82
CA PHE A 89 4.84 7.33 6.51
C PHE A 89 5.04 5.83 6.34
N GLU A 90 5.96 5.21 7.08
CA GLU A 90 6.41 3.85 6.74
C GLU A 90 5.27 2.84 6.75
N SER A 91 4.32 2.96 7.67
CA SER A 91 3.18 2.03 7.75
C SER A 91 2.31 2.08 6.49
N ALA A 92 1.95 3.28 6.02
CA ALA A 92 1.17 3.45 4.80
C ALA A 92 1.92 2.96 3.56
N MET A 93 3.19 3.34 3.42
CA MET A 93 4.03 2.91 2.29
C MET A 93 4.23 1.40 2.24
N ARG A 94 4.33 0.73 3.40
CA ARG A 94 4.43 -0.73 3.46
C ARG A 94 3.14 -1.43 3.04
N TYR A 95 2.00 -0.88 3.42
CA TYR A 95 0.71 -1.37 2.95
C TYR A 95 0.57 -1.25 1.43
N LEU A 96 0.90 -0.08 0.87
CA LEU A 96 0.86 0.17 -0.57
C LEU A 96 1.86 -0.74 -1.31
N GLN A 97 3.04 -0.95 -0.76
CA GLN A 97 4.04 -1.88 -1.30
C GLN A 97 3.54 -3.32 -1.32
N PHE A 98 2.90 -3.78 -0.23
CA PHE A 98 2.29 -5.11 -0.18
C PHE A 98 1.21 -5.26 -1.26
N THR A 99 0.31 -4.30 -1.38
CA THR A 99 -0.75 -4.30 -2.38
C THR A 99 -0.18 -4.32 -3.80
N ALA A 100 0.81 -3.48 -4.09
CA ALA A 100 1.50 -3.45 -5.37
C ALA A 100 2.18 -4.80 -5.68
N THR A 101 2.79 -5.43 -4.68
CA THR A 101 3.44 -6.75 -4.84
C THR A 101 2.42 -7.83 -5.18
N MET A 102 1.26 -7.82 -4.52
CA MET A 102 0.16 -8.73 -4.85
C MET A 102 -0.32 -8.55 -6.30
N MET A 103 -0.48 -7.30 -6.75
CA MET A 103 -0.99 -6.96 -8.08
C MET A 103 0.03 -7.20 -9.22
N ARG A 104 1.32 -7.36 -8.93
CA ARG A 104 2.35 -7.68 -9.94
C ARG A 104 2.10 -9.01 -10.64
N ASN A 105 1.45 -9.96 -9.97
CA ASN A 105 1.12 -11.23 -10.58
C ASN A 105 -0.10 -11.08 -11.49
N ARG A 106 0.14 -11.12 -12.81
CA ARG A 106 -0.92 -10.94 -13.83
C ARG A 106 -2.05 -11.97 -13.72
N HIS A 107 -1.75 -13.17 -13.23
CA HIS A 107 -2.71 -14.25 -13.08
C HIS A 107 -3.57 -14.13 -11.81
N MET A 108 -3.12 -13.32 -10.83
CA MET A 108 -3.89 -13.02 -9.61
C MET A 108 -4.82 -11.81 -9.76
N ARG A 109 -4.86 -11.18 -10.91
CA ARG A 109 -5.61 -9.94 -11.14
C ARG A 109 -7.10 -10.08 -10.84
N GLU A 110 -7.72 -11.16 -11.31
CA GLU A 110 -9.14 -11.41 -11.04
C GLU A 110 -9.41 -11.56 -9.54
N PHE A 111 -8.58 -12.31 -8.83
CA PHE A 111 -8.69 -12.46 -7.38
C PHE A 111 -8.52 -11.13 -6.64
N CYS A 112 -7.53 -10.33 -7.03
CA CYS A 112 -7.34 -8.99 -6.44
C CYS A 112 -8.56 -8.09 -6.65
N LEU A 113 -9.13 -8.06 -7.85
CA LEU A 113 -10.33 -7.26 -8.14
C LEU A 113 -11.55 -7.74 -7.34
N ARG A 114 -11.73 -9.04 -7.16
CA ARG A 114 -12.81 -9.60 -6.34
C ARG A 114 -12.63 -9.21 -4.87
N THR A 115 -11.41 -9.24 -4.34
CA THR A 115 -11.11 -8.80 -2.97
C THR A 115 -11.37 -7.30 -2.80
N MET A 116 -10.99 -6.48 -3.78
CA MET A 116 -11.29 -5.04 -3.77
C MET A 116 -12.82 -4.79 -3.80
N LYS A 117 -13.57 -5.60 -4.56
CA LYS A 117 -15.04 -5.50 -4.58
C LYS A 117 -15.65 -5.69 -3.19
N LEU A 118 -15.14 -6.62 -2.38
CA LEU A 118 -15.58 -6.80 -1.00
C LEU A 118 -15.34 -5.54 -0.16
N GLY A 119 -14.18 -4.91 -0.31
CA GLY A 119 -13.87 -3.64 0.33
C GLY A 119 -14.82 -2.52 -0.09
N TRP A 120 -15.15 -2.40 -1.38
CA TRP A 120 -16.10 -1.40 -1.87
C TRP A 120 -17.53 -1.64 -1.39
N GLN A 121 -17.98 -2.89 -1.34
CA GLN A 121 -19.29 -3.25 -0.79
C GLN A 121 -19.40 -2.88 0.70
N GLU A 122 -18.32 -3.09 1.46
CA GLU A 122 -18.27 -2.67 2.85
C GLU A 122 -18.25 -1.15 2.98
N ALA A 123 -17.45 -0.45 2.18
CA ALA A 123 -17.40 1.01 2.16
C ALA A 123 -18.76 1.66 1.81
N ALA A 124 -19.60 0.97 1.02
CA ALA A 124 -20.94 1.44 0.70
C ALA A 124 -21.92 1.37 1.89
N THR A 125 -21.61 0.56 2.90
CA THR A 125 -22.51 0.32 4.05
C THR A 125 -21.94 0.82 5.37
N ASP A 126 -20.62 1.00 5.46
CA ASP A 126 -19.91 1.50 6.64
C ASP A 126 -19.15 2.80 6.31
N PRO A 127 -19.69 3.99 6.67
CA PRO A 127 -19.04 5.27 6.42
C PRO A 127 -17.69 5.43 7.13
N TYR A 128 -17.48 4.78 8.27
CA TYR A 128 -16.19 4.78 8.95
C TYR A 128 -15.16 4.00 8.14
N PHE A 129 -15.52 2.79 7.70
CA PHE A 129 -14.65 2.00 6.84
C PHE A 129 -14.32 2.73 5.53
N ALA A 130 -15.33 3.37 4.91
CA ALA A 130 -15.13 4.16 3.68
C ALA A 130 -14.09 5.25 3.85
N ARG A 131 -14.19 6.03 4.93
CA ARG A 131 -13.22 7.12 5.22
C ARG A 131 -11.82 6.59 5.46
N VAL A 132 -11.71 5.57 6.32
CA VAL A 132 -10.39 5.02 6.71
C VAL A 132 -9.74 4.29 5.54
N ALA A 133 -10.49 3.51 4.76
CA ALA A 133 -9.97 2.84 3.57
C ALA A 133 -9.57 3.85 2.49
N GLY A 134 -10.41 4.85 2.21
CA GLY A 134 -10.10 5.91 1.25
C GLY A 134 -8.86 6.71 1.65
N ALA A 135 -8.76 7.09 2.92
CA ALA A 135 -7.61 7.79 3.44
C ALA A 135 -6.32 6.94 3.40
N SER A 136 -6.43 5.62 3.62
CA SER A 136 -5.27 4.71 3.49
C SER A 136 -4.78 4.60 2.04
N PHE A 137 -5.70 4.55 1.07
CA PHE A 137 -5.34 4.57 -0.34
C PHE A 137 -4.73 5.91 -0.78
N GLY A 138 -5.19 7.02 -0.19
CA GLY A 138 -4.64 8.35 -0.43
C GLY A 138 -3.37 8.67 0.36
N GLY A 139 -2.84 7.72 1.14
CA GLY A 139 -1.68 7.96 2.00
C GLY A 139 -1.95 8.89 3.20
N LEU A 140 -3.23 9.25 3.44
CA LEU A 140 -3.64 10.17 4.50
C LEU A 140 -3.90 9.48 5.85
N GLU A 141 -4.13 8.17 5.86
CA GLU A 141 -4.33 7.40 7.08
C GLU A 141 -3.11 6.55 7.39
N LEU A 142 -2.46 6.87 8.47
CA LEU A 142 -1.23 6.23 8.90
C LEU A 142 -1.49 4.97 9.74
N ARG A 143 -2.70 4.83 10.28
CA ARG A 143 -3.12 3.67 11.09
C ARG A 143 -3.63 2.54 10.20
N THR A 144 -2.85 2.17 9.20
CA THR A 144 -3.20 1.09 8.26
C THR A 144 -3.53 -0.23 8.95
N SER A 145 -3.01 -0.44 10.17
CA SER A 145 -3.35 -1.60 11.00
C SER A 145 -4.84 -1.67 11.37
N ALA A 146 -5.50 -0.52 11.58
CA ALA A 146 -6.94 -0.48 11.86
C ALA A 146 -7.74 -0.88 10.62
N VAL A 147 -7.37 -0.36 9.43
CA VAL A 147 -8.01 -0.74 8.16
C VAL A 147 -7.78 -2.21 7.84
N LEU A 148 -6.53 -2.66 7.98
CA LEU A 148 -6.19 -4.05 7.72
C LEU A 148 -6.91 -5.00 8.68
N GLY A 149 -6.99 -4.66 9.96
CA GLY A 149 -7.73 -5.44 10.95
C GLY A 149 -9.21 -5.58 10.57
N GLN A 150 -9.86 -4.49 10.18
CA GLN A 150 -11.24 -4.51 9.71
C GLN A 150 -11.40 -5.27 8.40
N LEU A 151 -10.53 -5.02 7.42
CA LEU A 151 -10.56 -5.75 6.13
C LEU A 151 -10.39 -7.26 6.35
N TRP A 152 -9.42 -7.67 7.16
CA TRP A 152 -9.22 -9.08 7.49
C TRP A 152 -10.39 -9.69 8.25
N ALA A 153 -11.00 -8.94 9.19
CA ALA A 153 -12.21 -9.39 9.88
C ALA A 153 -13.37 -9.59 8.89
N LYS A 154 -13.52 -8.71 7.89
CA LYS A 154 -14.55 -8.83 6.85
C LYS A 154 -14.25 -9.99 5.89
N VAL A 155 -13.02 -10.18 5.49
CA VAL A 155 -12.60 -11.35 4.69
C VAL A 155 -12.87 -12.64 5.47
N ALA A 156 -12.52 -12.71 6.74
CA ALA A 156 -12.80 -13.87 7.58
C ALA A 156 -14.31 -14.13 7.74
N ALA A 157 -15.12 -13.08 7.93
CA ALA A 157 -16.57 -13.20 7.98
C ALA A 157 -17.17 -13.66 6.65
N HIS A 158 -16.66 -13.16 5.52
CA HIS A 158 -17.04 -13.61 4.18
C HIS A 158 -16.71 -15.10 3.98
N MET A 159 -15.50 -15.52 4.36
CA MET A 159 -15.08 -16.92 4.30
C MET A 159 -15.96 -17.81 5.18
N ALA A 160 -16.25 -17.40 6.42
CA ALA A 160 -17.11 -18.16 7.34
C ALA A 160 -18.55 -18.29 6.80
N LYS A 161 -19.14 -17.19 6.32
CA LYS A 161 -20.49 -17.20 5.72
C LYS A 161 -20.53 -18.06 4.45
N GLY A 162 -19.51 -17.95 3.59
CA GLY A 162 -19.41 -18.74 2.37
C GLY A 162 -19.30 -20.23 2.67
N THR A 163 -18.45 -20.62 3.63
CA THR A 163 -18.30 -22.01 4.07
C THR A 163 -19.58 -22.56 4.67
N ALA A 164 -20.25 -21.81 5.55
CA ALA A 164 -21.53 -22.18 6.12
C ALA A 164 -22.62 -22.33 5.04
N GLY A 165 -22.66 -21.42 4.07
CA GLY A 165 -23.58 -21.49 2.92
C GLY A 165 -23.34 -22.73 2.05
N MET A 166 -22.10 -23.10 1.79
CA MET A 166 -21.75 -24.33 1.08
C MET A 166 -22.22 -25.57 1.86
N MET A 167 -22.01 -25.60 3.17
CA MET A 167 -22.44 -26.70 4.02
C MET A 167 -23.96 -26.84 4.06
N LEU A 168 -24.69 -25.73 4.20
CA LEU A 168 -26.15 -25.73 4.13
C LEU A 168 -26.67 -26.19 2.77
N ASN A 169 -26.03 -25.77 1.67
CA ASN A 169 -26.40 -26.21 0.34
C ASN A 169 -26.14 -27.72 0.16
N PHE A 170 -25.05 -28.22 0.70
CA PHE A 170 -24.75 -29.67 0.70
C PHE A 170 -25.82 -30.45 1.46
N LEU A 171 -26.16 -30.03 2.68
CA LEU A 171 -27.19 -30.69 3.51
C LEU A 171 -28.59 -30.67 2.87
N ASN A 172 -28.87 -29.63 2.08
CA ASN A 172 -30.17 -29.49 1.37
C ASN A 172 -30.17 -30.10 -0.04
N GLY A 173 -29.12 -30.83 -0.42
CA GLY A 173 -29.01 -31.45 -1.75
C GLY A 173 -28.85 -30.43 -2.91
N LYS A 174 -28.51 -29.18 -2.59
CA LYS A 174 -28.28 -28.11 -3.58
C LYS A 174 -26.87 -28.12 -4.11
N ASN A 175 -26.66 -27.50 -5.26
CA ASN A 175 -25.33 -27.40 -5.86
C ASN A 175 -24.41 -26.52 -5.00
N VAL A 176 -23.39 -27.13 -4.38
CA VAL A 176 -22.40 -26.48 -3.52
C VAL A 176 -21.35 -25.67 -4.30
N PHE A 177 -21.28 -25.84 -5.63
CA PHE A 177 -20.26 -25.22 -6.49
C PHE A 177 -20.77 -23.95 -7.19
N LYS A 178 -21.76 -23.27 -6.62
CA LYS A 178 -22.30 -22.01 -7.14
C LYS A 178 -22.29 -20.91 -6.08
N GLY A 179 -22.01 -19.69 -6.51
CA GLY A 179 -22.06 -18.47 -5.71
C GLY A 179 -20.75 -17.71 -5.64
N ASP A 180 -20.81 -16.45 -5.28
CA ASP A 180 -19.69 -15.50 -5.28
C ASP A 180 -18.47 -16.03 -4.52
N PHE A 181 -18.69 -16.65 -3.36
CA PHE A 181 -17.61 -17.24 -2.54
C PHE A 181 -16.85 -18.35 -3.28
N VAL A 182 -17.56 -19.23 -3.99
CA VAL A 182 -16.94 -20.32 -4.76
C VAL A 182 -16.15 -19.72 -5.93
N ASP A 183 -16.68 -18.68 -6.55
CA ASP A 183 -16.00 -17.99 -7.65
C ASP A 183 -14.74 -17.24 -7.17
N ASP A 184 -14.75 -16.70 -5.96
CA ASP A 184 -13.56 -16.08 -5.34
C ASP A 184 -12.45 -17.12 -5.09
N ILE A 185 -12.80 -18.30 -4.55
CA ILE A 185 -11.86 -19.41 -4.36
C ILE A 185 -11.31 -19.90 -5.72
N ARG A 186 -12.18 -20.04 -6.71
CA ARG A 186 -11.77 -20.46 -8.06
C ARG A 186 -10.84 -19.45 -8.72
N ALA A 187 -11.11 -18.14 -8.55
CA ALA A 187 -10.26 -17.10 -9.08
C ALA A 187 -8.87 -17.16 -8.46
N TRP A 188 -8.79 -17.34 -7.14
CA TRP A 188 -7.52 -17.55 -6.43
C TRP A 188 -6.79 -18.80 -6.93
N GLN A 189 -7.47 -19.94 -6.97
CA GLN A 189 -6.89 -21.21 -7.38
C GLN A 189 -6.38 -21.14 -8.82
N ARG A 190 -7.18 -20.64 -9.76
CA ARG A 190 -6.77 -20.45 -11.16
C ARG A 190 -5.56 -19.54 -11.27
N GLY A 191 -5.56 -18.42 -10.55
CA GLY A 191 -4.46 -17.48 -10.56
C GLY A 191 -3.15 -18.12 -10.10
N MET A 192 -3.19 -18.87 -9.01
CA MET A 192 -2.02 -19.61 -8.49
C MET A 192 -1.55 -20.67 -9.46
N GLN A 193 -2.45 -21.49 -10.00
CA GLN A 193 -2.11 -22.55 -10.96
C GLN A 193 -1.52 -21.97 -12.25
N MET A 194 -2.16 -20.96 -12.83
CA MET A 194 -1.68 -20.33 -14.07
C MET A 194 -0.33 -19.64 -13.89
N SER A 195 -0.12 -18.99 -12.75
CA SER A 195 1.17 -18.37 -12.45
C SER A 195 2.28 -19.41 -12.30
N MET A 196 1.99 -20.53 -11.64
CA MET A 196 2.95 -21.62 -11.48
C MET A 196 3.27 -22.31 -12.82
N LEU A 197 2.26 -22.48 -13.67
CA LEU A 197 2.46 -23.11 -15.00
C LEU A 197 3.19 -22.20 -15.98
N ASP A 198 3.00 -20.89 -15.88
CA ASP A 198 3.59 -19.90 -16.77
C ASP A 198 5.10 -19.74 -16.52
N ASP A 199 5.47 -19.48 -15.26
CA ASP A 199 6.87 -19.37 -14.82
C ASP A 199 7.00 -19.78 -13.35
N PRO A 200 7.38 -21.04 -13.07
CA PRO A 200 7.50 -21.55 -11.70
C PRO A 200 8.51 -20.79 -10.83
N LEU A 201 9.66 -20.41 -11.41
CA LEU A 201 10.72 -19.72 -10.66
C LEU A 201 10.28 -18.29 -10.30
N TRP A 202 9.70 -17.58 -11.25
CA TRP A 202 9.13 -16.27 -11.00
C TRP A 202 8.00 -16.34 -9.95
N HIS A 203 7.12 -17.35 -10.05
CA HIS A 203 6.03 -17.55 -9.09
C HIS A 203 6.55 -17.75 -7.67
N MET A 204 7.55 -18.59 -7.48
CA MET A 204 8.18 -18.80 -6.16
C MET A 204 8.85 -17.53 -5.63
N GLY A 205 9.54 -16.79 -6.51
CA GLY A 205 10.11 -15.49 -6.18
C GLY A 205 9.03 -14.50 -5.73
N TRP A 206 7.93 -14.41 -6.48
CA TRP A 206 6.79 -13.55 -6.15
C TRP A 206 6.16 -13.93 -4.80
N LEU A 207 5.95 -15.21 -4.51
CA LEU A 207 5.46 -15.67 -3.20
C LEU A 207 6.40 -15.25 -2.07
N GLY A 208 7.70 -15.34 -2.28
CA GLY A 208 8.70 -14.86 -1.34
C GLY A 208 8.60 -13.35 -1.10
N ASP A 209 8.40 -12.57 -2.15
CA ASP A 209 8.23 -11.11 -2.04
C ASP A 209 6.92 -10.72 -1.36
N VAL A 210 5.82 -11.44 -1.63
CA VAL A 210 4.55 -11.28 -0.92
C VAL A 210 4.73 -11.54 0.58
N ALA A 211 5.36 -12.65 0.94
CA ALA A 211 5.61 -13.01 2.34
C ALA A 211 6.49 -11.97 3.04
N LYS A 212 7.57 -11.51 2.41
CA LYS A 212 8.44 -10.46 2.94
C LYS A 212 7.70 -9.13 3.13
N SER A 213 6.89 -8.74 2.13
CA SER A 213 6.11 -7.50 2.19
C SER A 213 5.07 -7.55 3.30
N ALA A 214 4.37 -8.69 3.45
CA ALA A 214 3.41 -8.91 4.53
C ALA A 214 4.06 -8.86 5.92
N ALA A 215 5.21 -9.50 6.08
CA ALA A 215 5.97 -9.49 7.32
C ALA A 215 6.42 -8.06 7.69
N ARG A 216 6.97 -7.31 6.73
CA ARG A 216 7.39 -5.91 6.94
C ARG A 216 6.21 -5.02 7.30
N MET A 217 5.09 -5.13 6.58
CA MET A 217 3.87 -4.40 6.87
C MET A 217 3.36 -4.69 8.30
N HIS A 218 3.32 -5.96 8.70
CA HIS A 218 2.88 -6.35 10.04
C HIS A 218 3.81 -5.80 11.12
N TRP A 219 5.13 -5.85 10.91
CA TRP A 219 6.12 -5.35 11.85
C TRP A 219 6.01 -3.82 12.04
N THR A 220 5.93 -3.07 10.94
CA THR A 220 5.80 -1.61 11.00
C THR A 220 4.50 -1.15 11.63
N SER A 221 3.37 -1.81 11.33
CA SER A 221 2.08 -1.44 11.89
C SER A 221 1.98 -1.57 13.43
N ARG A 222 2.82 -2.43 14.03
CA ARG A 222 2.89 -2.59 15.49
C ARG A 222 3.69 -1.48 16.19
N ASN A 223 4.59 -0.84 15.48
CA ASN A 223 5.56 0.11 16.04
C ASN A 223 5.23 1.57 15.74
N VAL A 224 4.09 1.85 15.07
CA VAL A 224 3.67 3.23 14.80
C VAL A 224 3.33 3.93 16.10
N ARG A 225 4.19 4.85 16.53
CA ARG A 225 3.88 5.82 17.58
C ARG A 225 3.04 6.92 16.95
N VAL A 226 1.75 6.94 17.26
CA VAL A 226 0.85 8.02 16.84
C VAL A 226 1.31 9.33 17.51
N ARG A 227 2.19 10.08 16.85
CA ARG A 227 2.46 11.48 17.20
C ARG A 227 1.42 12.35 16.49
N GLY A 228 0.48 12.88 17.26
CA GLY A 228 -0.22 14.11 16.90
C GLY A 228 -1.31 14.09 15.81
N THR A 229 -1.79 12.95 15.34
CA THR A 229 -2.92 12.90 14.38
C THR A 229 -4.30 13.25 14.97
N ALA A 230 -4.36 13.62 16.25
CA ALA A 230 -5.59 14.08 16.89
C ALA A 230 -6.14 15.41 16.33
N GLN A 231 -5.35 16.16 15.55
CA GLN A 231 -5.79 17.47 15.04
C GLN A 231 -6.49 17.42 13.67
N ILE A 232 -6.22 16.42 12.84
CA ILE A 232 -6.83 16.32 11.49
C ILE A 232 -8.23 15.71 11.54
N THR A 233 -8.51 14.87 12.54
CA THR A 233 -9.82 14.19 12.66
C THR A 233 -10.88 14.97 13.44
N GLN A 234 -10.54 16.11 14.04
CA GLN A 234 -11.50 16.99 14.75
C GLN A 234 -12.01 18.15 13.91
N GLY A 235 -11.54 18.34 12.69
CA GLY A 235 -11.89 19.45 11.81
C GLY A 235 -12.64 19.07 10.51
N LEU A 236 -13.11 17.84 10.36
CA LEU A 236 -13.96 17.39 9.25
C LEU A 236 -15.24 16.72 9.85
#